data_c97733833675a4d1344ed22146676cac
#
_entry.id   c97733833675a4d1344ed22146676cac
#
_cell.length_a   1.000
_cell.length_b   1.000
_cell.length_c   1.000
_cell.angle_alpha   90.00
_cell.angle_beta   90.00
_cell.angle_gamma   90.00
#
_symmetry.space_group_name_H-M   'P 1'
#
loop_
_entity.id
_entity.type
_entity.pdbx_description
1 polymer ?
#
loop_
_entity_poly.entity_id
_entity_poly.type
_entity_poly.pdbx_seq_one_letter_code
_entity_poly.pdbx_strand_id
1 'polypeptide(L)'
;GWDGVFNIQFVCSHFDTLIRRVYGDTYTIFPPETIDSHMKHSLEIVSHKRLPPGGIKFLPNLRYLLDPKNTDLYRKEFIAKLADIADVYINCAFGCSHRVTRSIKLLPQMMRANDKKVVAGVLLYEEINRLGTFTGKVLANPKKTMVIAGGAKVSDKIKILKQFVETGVKSIFIGGRMANSFIMAQQQKELLKPFSV
;
A
#
# COMPACT_ATOMS: atom_id res chain seq x y z
N GLY A 1 11.21 -20.41 -5.02
CA GLY A 1 11.70 -19.37 -5.69
C GLY A 1 10.90 -18.09 -5.67
N TRP A 2 11.60 -16.99 -5.57
CA TRP A 2 11.07 -15.63 -5.59
C TRP A 2 10.66 -15.19 -6.99
N ASP A 3 11.16 -15.89 -8.01
CA ASP A 3 11.16 -15.46 -9.41
C ASP A 3 9.77 -15.47 -10.08
N GLY A 4 8.80 -16.20 -9.55
CA GLY A 4 7.45 -16.26 -10.13
C GLY A 4 6.41 -15.34 -9.49
N VAL A 5 6.53 -15.02 -8.20
CA VAL A 5 5.46 -14.32 -7.45
C VAL A 5 5.59 -12.79 -7.52
N PHE A 6 6.80 -12.28 -7.80
CA PHE A 6 7.07 -10.84 -7.81
C PHE A 6 7.51 -10.32 -9.18
N ASN A 7 7.46 -11.15 -10.21
CA ASN A 7 7.76 -10.74 -11.57
C ASN A 7 6.63 -9.87 -12.10
N ILE A 8 6.93 -8.61 -12.36
CA ILE A 8 5.98 -7.63 -12.93
C ILE A 8 6.12 -7.50 -14.45
N GLN A 9 6.86 -8.41 -15.10
CA GLN A 9 7.08 -8.36 -16.55
C GLN A 9 5.76 -8.32 -17.34
N PHE A 10 4.79 -9.14 -16.93
CA PHE A 10 3.47 -9.16 -17.56
C PHE A 10 2.73 -7.82 -17.42
N VAL A 11 2.92 -7.13 -16.28
CA VAL A 11 2.34 -5.79 -16.04
C VAL A 11 2.95 -4.79 -17.00
N CYS A 12 4.27 -4.84 -17.21
CA CYS A 12 4.97 -3.97 -18.15
C CYS A 12 4.50 -4.19 -19.59
N SER A 13 4.35 -5.45 -20.00
CA SER A 13 3.87 -5.78 -21.36
C SER A 13 2.43 -5.32 -21.59
N HIS A 14 1.58 -5.51 -20.58
CA HIS A 14 0.20 -5.01 -20.66
C HIS A 14 0.14 -3.48 -20.68
N PHE A 15 0.93 -2.82 -19.87
CA PHE A 15 1.02 -1.37 -19.84
C PHE A 15 1.56 -0.80 -21.17
N ASP A 16 2.58 -1.43 -21.75
CA ASP A 16 3.09 -1.06 -23.09
C ASP A 16 1.96 -1.11 -24.14
N THR A 17 1.17 -2.19 -24.13
CA THR A 17 0.02 -2.32 -25.03
C THR A 17 -1.00 -1.20 -24.85
N LEU A 18 -1.31 -0.83 -23.60
CA LEU A 18 -2.27 0.24 -23.29
C LEU A 18 -1.72 1.62 -23.72
N ILE A 19 -0.48 1.92 -23.40
CA ILE A 19 0.16 3.21 -23.74
C ILE A 19 0.20 3.38 -25.26
N ARG A 20 0.63 2.34 -26.01
CA ARG A 20 0.68 2.38 -27.47
C ARG A 20 -0.69 2.59 -28.10
N ARG A 21 -1.74 2.01 -27.50
CA ARG A 21 -3.12 2.20 -27.99
C ARG A 21 -3.58 3.64 -27.87
N VAL A 22 -3.16 4.36 -26.82
CA VAL A 22 -3.63 5.73 -26.53
C VAL A 22 -2.71 6.79 -27.13
N TYR A 23 -1.40 6.58 -27.07
CA TYR A 23 -0.38 7.59 -27.37
C TYR A 23 0.55 7.19 -28.53
N GLY A 24 0.32 6.04 -29.18
CA GLY A 24 1.19 5.52 -30.24
C GLY A 24 2.59 5.19 -29.72
N ASP A 25 3.60 5.34 -30.57
CA ASP A 25 5.00 5.04 -30.24
C ASP A 25 5.77 6.21 -29.60
N THR A 26 5.04 7.19 -29.06
CA THR A 26 5.63 8.38 -28.40
C THR A 26 6.40 8.03 -27.14
N TYR A 27 6.07 6.90 -26.51
CA TYR A 27 6.67 6.44 -25.27
C TYR A 27 7.52 5.19 -25.46
N THR A 28 8.63 5.12 -24.72
CA THR A 28 9.50 3.92 -24.68
C THR A 28 9.43 3.30 -23.29
N ILE A 29 9.05 2.02 -23.24
CA ILE A 29 8.94 1.27 -21.98
C ILE A 29 10.23 0.48 -21.75
N PHE A 30 10.83 0.68 -20.60
CA PHE A 30 11.97 -0.09 -20.10
C PHE A 30 11.48 -1.06 -19.02
N PRO A 31 11.49 -2.39 -19.30
CA PRO A 31 11.04 -3.38 -18.32
C PRO A 31 11.95 -3.38 -17.08
N PRO A 32 11.48 -3.95 -15.96
CA PRO A 32 12.32 -4.15 -14.80
C PRO A 32 13.42 -5.15 -15.11
N GLU A 33 14.61 -4.85 -14.67
CA GLU A 33 15.70 -5.82 -14.68
C GLU A 33 15.47 -6.88 -13.59
N THR A 34 15.94 -8.10 -13.83
CA THR A 34 15.89 -9.17 -12.84
C THR A 34 16.69 -8.77 -11.60
N ILE A 35 16.10 -8.94 -10.43
CA ILE A 35 16.82 -8.71 -9.18
C ILE A 35 17.80 -9.87 -9.01
N ASP A 36 19.07 -9.59 -9.19
CA ASP A 36 20.12 -10.53 -8.82
C ASP A 36 20.18 -10.69 -7.28
N SER A 37 20.49 -11.90 -6.83
CA SER A 37 20.63 -12.26 -5.40
C SER A 37 21.62 -11.37 -4.64
N HIS A 38 22.52 -10.68 -5.32
CA HIS A 38 23.56 -9.83 -4.75
C HIS A 38 23.29 -8.32 -4.76
N MET A 39 22.14 -7.85 -5.22
CA MET A 39 21.70 -6.45 -5.16
C MET A 39 22.66 -5.37 -5.72
N LYS A 40 23.86 -5.70 -6.11
CA LYS A 40 24.81 -4.75 -6.72
C LYS A 40 24.24 -4.13 -8.00
N HIS A 41 23.55 -4.92 -8.79
CA HIS A 41 22.88 -4.50 -10.03
C HIS A 41 21.74 -3.49 -9.79
N SER A 42 21.09 -3.52 -8.62
CA SER A 42 19.98 -2.59 -8.34
C SER A 42 20.41 -1.13 -8.27
N LEU A 43 21.65 -0.87 -7.89
CA LEU A 43 22.23 0.48 -7.90
C LEU A 43 22.57 0.96 -9.32
N GLU A 44 22.95 0.05 -10.20
CA GLU A 44 23.20 0.35 -11.62
C GLU A 44 21.90 0.64 -12.36
N ILE A 45 20.79 -0.03 -12.00
CA ILE A 45 19.46 0.21 -12.56
C ILE A 45 19.04 1.68 -12.45
N VAL A 46 19.44 2.34 -11.37
CA VAL A 46 19.07 3.73 -11.08
C VAL A 46 20.20 4.70 -11.44
N SER A 47 21.45 4.21 -11.58
CA SER A 47 22.63 5.07 -11.59
C SER A 47 23.02 5.66 -12.94
N HIS A 48 22.56 5.18 -14.06
CA HIS A 48 23.35 5.43 -15.26
C HIS A 48 22.73 6.15 -16.44
N LYS A 49 21.44 6.40 -16.49
CA LYS A 49 20.95 7.24 -17.61
C LYS A 49 19.64 7.93 -17.23
N ARG A 50 19.62 9.25 -17.35
CA ARG A 50 18.36 9.95 -17.55
C ARG A 50 17.60 9.24 -18.65
N LEU A 51 16.37 8.88 -18.38
CA LEU A 51 15.50 8.33 -19.41
C LEU A 51 15.37 9.36 -20.54
N PRO A 52 15.29 8.93 -21.80
CA PRO A 52 14.99 9.85 -22.89
C PRO A 52 13.61 10.46 -22.67
N PRO A 53 13.29 11.59 -23.30
CA PRO A 53 11.93 12.13 -23.30
C PRO A 53 10.91 11.05 -23.67
N GLY A 54 9.83 10.92 -22.89
CA GLY A 54 8.85 9.84 -23.06
C GLY A 54 9.30 8.46 -22.56
N GLY A 55 10.48 8.34 -21.95
CA GLY A 55 10.94 7.08 -21.35
C GLY A 55 10.23 6.74 -20.05
N ILE A 56 9.73 5.53 -19.92
CA ILE A 56 9.08 5.00 -18.70
C ILE A 56 9.84 3.77 -18.26
N LYS A 57 10.45 3.80 -17.09
CA LYS A 57 11.15 2.64 -16.51
C LYS A 57 10.35 2.04 -15.37
N PHE A 58 10.07 0.75 -15.47
CA PHE A 58 9.53 -0.03 -14.36
C PHE A 58 10.66 -0.47 -13.43
N LEU A 59 10.49 -0.22 -12.16
CA LEU A 59 11.38 -0.74 -11.13
C LEU A 59 10.82 -2.05 -10.58
N PRO A 60 11.69 -2.97 -10.12
CA PRO A 60 11.24 -4.16 -9.42
C PRO A 60 10.50 -3.79 -8.14
N ASN A 61 9.88 -4.78 -7.48
CA ASN A 61 9.06 -4.54 -6.29
C ASN A 61 9.86 -3.83 -5.18
N LEU A 62 9.67 -2.52 -5.07
CA LEU A 62 10.37 -1.67 -4.11
C LEU A 62 10.13 -2.08 -2.66
N ARG A 63 9.02 -2.73 -2.35
CA ARG A 63 8.75 -3.22 -1.00
C ARG A 63 9.77 -4.28 -0.58
N TYR A 64 10.17 -5.15 -1.49
CA TYR A 64 11.21 -6.13 -1.24
C TYR A 64 12.59 -5.50 -1.05
N LEU A 65 12.92 -4.56 -1.93
CA LEU A 65 14.19 -3.85 -1.88
C LEU A 65 14.32 -2.93 -0.66
N LEU A 66 13.22 -2.38 -0.19
CA LEU A 66 13.20 -1.28 0.75
C LEU A 66 12.49 -1.60 2.07
N ASP A 67 12.33 -2.89 2.40
CA ASP A 67 11.76 -3.32 3.68
C ASP A 67 12.64 -2.83 4.85
N PRO A 68 12.05 -2.14 5.86
CA PRO A 68 12.81 -1.63 7.01
C PRO A 68 13.52 -2.71 7.83
N LYS A 69 13.08 -3.96 7.75
CA LYS A 69 13.72 -5.10 8.41
C LYS A 69 15.10 -5.44 7.82
N ASN A 70 15.35 -5.01 6.62
CA ASN A 70 16.63 -5.19 5.94
C ASN A 70 17.51 -3.95 6.16
N THR A 71 18.52 -4.07 7.01
CA THR A 71 19.41 -2.97 7.44
C THR A 71 20.60 -2.73 6.50
N ASP A 72 20.61 -3.34 5.34
CA ASP A 72 21.68 -3.30 4.38
C ASP A 72 21.99 -1.87 3.89
N LEU A 73 23.28 -1.51 3.87
CA LEU A 73 23.77 -0.21 3.46
C LEU A 73 23.35 0.13 2.02
N TYR A 74 23.41 -0.83 1.12
CA TYR A 74 23.01 -0.69 -0.29
C TYR A 74 21.57 -0.17 -0.48
N ARG A 75 20.68 -0.48 0.44
CA ARG A 75 19.28 -0.04 0.38
C ARG A 75 19.11 1.42 0.78
N LYS A 76 19.98 1.93 1.64
CA LYS A 76 20.03 3.37 1.95
C LYS A 76 20.56 4.15 0.76
N GLU A 77 21.62 3.66 0.13
CA GLU A 77 22.19 4.26 -1.07
C GLU A 77 21.21 4.24 -2.24
N PHE A 78 20.46 3.16 -2.43
CA PHE A 78 19.43 3.07 -3.48
C PHE A 78 18.35 4.13 -3.30
N ILE A 79 17.85 4.35 -2.07
CA ILE A 79 16.88 5.40 -1.79
C ILE A 79 17.48 6.78 -2.02
N ALA A 80 18.71 7.01 -1.59
CA ALA A 80 19.40 8.30 -1.78
C ALA A 80 19.53 8.59 -3.29
N LYS A 81 19.93 7.62 -4.09
CA LYS A 81 19.98 7.76 -5.55
C LYS A 81 18.62 8.01 -6.18
N LEU A 82 17.55 7.30 -5.76
CA LEU A 82 16.20 7.59 -6.21
C LEU A 82 15.78 9.03 -5.86
N ALA A 83 16.10 9.48 -4.66
CA ALA A 83 15.81 10.83 -4.23
C ALA A 83 16.60 11.88 -5.03
N ASP A 84 17.80 11.54 -5.48
CA ASP A 84 18.66 12.43 -6.25
C ASP A 84 18.19 12.59 -7.71
N ILE A 85 17.89 11.50 -8.38
CA ILE A 85 17.55 11.51 -9.81
C ILE A 85 16.12 12.01 -10.11
N ALA A 86 15.20 11.94 -9.16
CA ALA A 86 13.81 12.35 -9.35
C ALA A 86 13.60 13.82 -8.96
N ASP A 87 12.86 14.56 -9.76
CA ASP A 87 12.47 15.95 -9.46
C ASP A 87 11.14 16.01 -8.71
N VAL A 88 10.27 15.04 -8.94
CA VAL A 88 8.93 14.95 -8.33
C VAL A 88 8.65 13.52 -7.85
N TYR A 89 8.17 13.40 -6.63
CA TYR A 89 7.63 12.14 -6.10
C TYR A 89 6.10 12.18 -6.10
N ILE A 90 5.49 11.19 -6.72
CA ILE A 90 4.03 11.05 -6.76
C ILE A 90 3.63 9.72 -6.10
N ASN A 91 2.86 9.78 -5.02
CA ASN A 91 2.36 8.58 -4.36
C ASN A 91 0.94 8.24 -4.82
N CYS A 92 0.76 7.17 -5.57
CA CYS A 92 -0.53 6.59 -5.94
C CYS A 92 -0.85 5.30 -5.17
N ALA A 93 0.01 4.87 -4.24
CA ALA A 93 -0.07 3.57 -3.58
C ALA A 93 -0.93 3.63 -2.30
N PHE A 94 -2.23 3.92 -2.42
CA PHE A 94 -3.15 3.98 -1.26
C PHE A 94 -3.11 2.71 -0.41
N GLY A 95 -3.20 1.53 -1.03
CA GLY A 95 -3.19 0.24 -0.32
C GLY A 95 -1.94 -0.03 0.52
N CYS A 96 -0.83 0.65 0.23
CA CYS A 96 0.44 0.54 0.94
C CYS A 96 0.74 1.72 1.86
N SER A 97 -0.06 2.79 1.85
CA SER A 97 0.22 4.04 2.58
C SER A 97 0.23 3.89 4.10
N HIS A 98 -0.44 2.86 4.64
CA HIS A 98 -0.39 2.50 6.06
C HIS A 98 0.93 1.85 6.49
N ARG A 99 1.83 1.53 5.57
CA ARG A 99 3.09 0.84 5.85
C ARG A 99 4.25 1.82 5.95
N VAL A 100 5.03 1.68 7.02
CA VAL A 100 6.26 2.46 7.21
C VAL A 100 7.39 1.79 6.40
N THR A 101 7.30 1.85 5.07
CA THR A 101 8.38 1.40 4.19
C THR A 101 9.23 2.58 3.75
N ARG A 102 10.47 2.31 3.32
CA ARG A 102 11.39 3.37 2.89
C ARG A 102 10.89 4.11 1.67
N SER A 103 10.23 3.43 0.73
CA SER A 103 9.65 4.06 -0.47
C SER A 103 8.45 4.95 -0.16
N ILE A 104 7.67 4.64 0.89
CA ILE A 104 6.46 5.41 1.26
C ILE A 104 6.78 6.53 2.26
N LYS A 105 7.77 6.35 3.12
CA LYS A 105 8.10 7.33 4.16
C LYS A 105 9.44 8.02 3.93
N LEU A 106 10.54 7.27 3.83
CA LEU A 106 11.88 7.84 3.81
C LEU A 106 12.17 8.57 2.50
N LEU A 107 11.85 7.98 1.35
CA LEU A 107 12.08 8.60 0.04
C LEU A 107 11.42 9.98 -0.08
N PRO A 108 10.10 10.13 0.17
CA PRO A 108 9.48 11.46 0.11
C PRO A 108 10.01 12.43 1.16
N GLN A 109 10.43 11.96 2.34
CA GLN A 109 11.07 12.81 3.34
C GLN A 109 12.43 13.36 2.85
N MET A 110 13.26 12.50 2.27
CA MET A 110 14.54 12.91 1.69
C MET A 110 14.36 13.89 0.52
N MET A 111 13.40 13.62 -0.36
CA MET A 111 13.10 14.51 -1.48
C MET A 111 12.63 15.89 -1.00
N ARG A 112 11.75 15.92 0.00
CA ARG A 112 11.28 17.19 0.60
C ARG A 112 12.40 17.95 1.29
N ALA A 113 13.34 17.26 1.95
CA ALA A 113 14.52 17.88 2.56
C ALA A 113 15.48 18.50 1.52
N ASN A 114 15.40 18.05 0.27
CA ASN A 114 16.16 18.57 -0.87
C ASN A 114 15.30 19.53 -1.75
N ASP A 115 14.27 20.14 -1.17
CA ASP A 115 13.34 21.08 -1.83
C ASP A 115 12.64 20.53 -3.09
N LYS A 116 12.57 19.20 -3.22
CA LYS A 116 11.89 18.53 -4.33
C LYS A 116 10.39 18.36 -4.06
N LYS A 117 9.60 18.32 -5.11
CA LYS A 117 8.14 18.21 -5.03
C LYS A 117 7.70 16.79 -4.58
N VAL A 118 6.83 16.76 -3.58
CA VAL A 118 6.23 15.51 -3.06
C VAL A 118 4.73 15.68 -2.99
N VAL A 119 3.99 14.90 -3.79
CA VAL A 119 2.55 15.05 -3.96
C VAL A 119 1.82 13.71 -3.86
N ALA A 120 0.54 13.76 -3.50
CA ALA A 120 -0.36 12.64 -3.68
C ALA A 120 -0.77 12.54 -5.15
N GLY A 121 -0.72 11.34 -5.70
CA GLY A 121 -1.31 11.08 -7.02
C GLY A 121 -2.83 10.98 -6.94
N VAL A 122 -3.48 11.04 -8.10
CA VAL A 122 -4.94 11.10 -8.22
C VAL A 122 -5.64 9.98 -7.44
N LEU A 123 -5.19 8.74 -7.57
CA LEU A 123 -5.77 7.60 -6.85
C LEU A 123 -5.72 7.79 -5.33
N LEU A 124 -4.57 8.17 -4.79
CA LEU A 124 -4.41 8.40 -3.35
C LEU A 124 -5.29 9.57 -2.88
N TYR A 125 -5.34 10.64 -3.65
CA TYR A 125 -6.16 11.82 -3.36
C TYR A 125 -7.66 11.46 -3.32
N GLU A 126 -8.16 10.74 -4.32
CA GLU A 126 -9.57 10.32 -4.37
C GLU A 126 -9.94 9.42 -3.19
N GLU A 127 -9.10 8.44 -2.85
CA GLU A 127 -9.35 7.54 -1.73
C GLU A 127 -9.40 8.30 -0.39
N ILE A 128 -8.47 9.23 -0.16
CA ILE A 128 -8.47 10.08 1.04
C ILE A 128 -9.75 10.92 1.11
N ASN A 129 -10.17 11.54 0.01
CA ASN A 129 -11.38 12.35 -0.03
C ASN A 129 -12.64 11.52 0.21
N ARG A 130 -12.75 10.34 -0.41
CA ARG A 130 -13.90 9.43 -0.22
C ARG A 130 -13.97 8.96 1.23
N LEU A 131 -12.85 8.56 1.83
CA LEU A 131 -12.81 8.14 3.22
C LEU A 131 -13.12 9.29 4.18
N GLY A 132 -12.59 10.48 3.93
CA GLY A 132 -12.89 11.67 4.73
C GLY A 132 -14.37 12.00 4.71
N THR A 133 -14.98 12.03 3.51
CA THR A 133 -16.41 12.26 3.33
C THR A 133 -17.25 11.19 4.02
N PHE A 134 -16.90 9.92 3.86
CA PHE A 134 -17.58 8.80 4.51
C PHE A 134 -17.50 8.90 6.03
N THR A 135 -16.31 9.13 6.57
CA THR A 135 -16.09 9.29 8.01
C THR A 135 -16.91 10.43 8.57
N GLY A 136 -16.95 11.58 7.90
CA GLY A 136 -17.79 12.72 8.30
C GLY A 136 -19.28 12.35 8.36
N LYS A 137 -19.80 11.60 7.38
CA LYS A 137 -21.19 11.13 7.36
C LYS A 137 -21.49 10.16 8.51
N VAL A 138 -20.57 9.23 8.80
CA VAL A 138 -20.72 8.29 9.93
C VAL A 138 -20.73 9.00 11.26
N LEU A 139 -19.81 9.93 11.49
CA LEU A 139 -19.71 10.70 12.72
C LEU A 139 -20.95 11.62 12.94
N ALA A 140 -21.48 12.21 11.86
CA ALA A 140 -22.67 13.04 11.93
C ALA A 140 -23.94 12.23 12.22
N ASN A 141 -24.05 10.98 11.80
CA ASN A 141 -25.24 10.15 11.92
C ASN A 141 -24.92 8.69 12.27
N PRO A 142 -24.27 8.41 13.41
CA PRO A 142 -23.85 7.05 13.74
C PRO A 142 -25.04 6.10 13.90
N LYS A 143 -26.13 6.57 14.49
CA LYS A 143 -27.37 5.77 14.66
C LYS A 143 -28.09 5.44 13.36
N LYS A 144 -27.75 6.09 12.23
CA LYS A 144 -28.25 5.77 10.89
C LYS A 144 -27.25 4.90 10.11
N THR A 145 -26.08 4.63 10.69
CA THR A 145 -25.00 3.85 10.07
C THR A 145 -25.09 2.40 10.49
N MET A 146 -24.99 1.51 9.51
CA MET A 146 -24.87 0.07 9.69
C MET A 146 -23.54 -0.40 9.10
N VAL A 147 -22.82 -1.24 9.82
CA VAL A 147 -21.52 -1.79 9.41
C VAL A 147 -21.70 -3.26 9.07
N ILE A 148 -21.16 -3.67 7.94
CA ILE A 148 -21.03 -5.09 7.58
C ILE A 148 -19.54 -5.42 7.54
N ALA A 149 -19.10 -6.34 8.37
CA ALA A 149 -17.72 -6.75 8.48
C ALA A 149 -17.56 -8.25 8.26
N GLY A 150 -16.54 -8.65 7.52
CA GLY A 150 -16.23 -10.05 7.27
C GLY A 150 -14.76 -10.28 6.98
N GLY A 151 -14.34 -11.53 6.94
CA GLY A 151 -12.97 -11.91 6.61
C GLY A 151 -12.49 -13.12 7.40
N ALA A 152 -11.23 -13.50 7.14
CA ALA A 152 -10.62 -14.68 7.79
C ALA A 152 -9.93 -14.36 9.12
N LYS A 153 -9.36 -13.14 9.27
CA LYS A 153 -8.58 -12.74 10.44
C LYS A 153 -9.34 -11.71 11.28
N VAL A 154 -9.64 -12.06 12.51
CA VAL A 154 -10.32 -11.17 13.48
C VAL A 154 -9.35 -10.11 14.02
N SER A 155 -8.10 -10.50 14.32
CA SER A 155 -7.09 -9.65 14.94
C SER A 155 -6.88 -8.32 14.21
N ASP A 156 -6.91 -8.36 12.88
CA ASP A 156 -6.65 -7.19 12.03
C ASP A 156 -7.82 -6.19 12.06
N LYS A 157 -9.02 -6.64 12.43
CA LYS A 157 -10.26 -5.86 12.37
C LYS A 157 -10.85 -5.47 13.72
N ILE A 158 -10.44 -6.13 14.81
CA ILE A 158 -11.02 -5.91 16.14
C ILE A 158 -10.94 -4.44 16.57
N LYS A 159 -9.82 -3.77 16.27
CA LYS A 159 -9.63 -2.35 16.61
C LYS A 159 -10.64 -1.45 15.88
N ILE A 160 -10.88 -1.71 14.61
CA ILE A 160 -11.83 -0.94 13.79
C ILE A 160 -13.26 -1.20 14.27
N LEU A 161 -13.60 -2.46 14.55
CA LEU A 161 -14.93 -2.81 15.10
C LEU A 161 -15.18 -2.13 16.44
N LYS A 162 -14.17 -2.09 17.32
CA LYS A 162 -14.25 -1.38 18.59
C LYS A 162 -14.53 0.11 18.40
N GLN A 163 -13.83 0.77 17.46
CA GLN A 163 -14.08 2.17 17.12
C GLN A 163 -15.52 2.42 16.63
N PHE A 164 -16.08 1.52 15.82
CA PHE A 164 -17.46 1.64 15.38
C PHE A 164 -18.44 1.51 16.56
N VAL A 165 -18.19 0.59 17.48
CA VAL A 165 -19.01 0.47 18.71
C VAL A 165 -18.94 1.77 19.54
N GLU A 166 -17.73 2.28 19.76
CA GLU A 166 -17.49 3.53 20.51
C GLU A 166 -18.12 4.75 19.82
N THR A 167 -18.16 4.76 18.48
CA THR A 167 -18.84 5.80 17.70
C THR A 167 -20.37 5.74 17.83
N GLY A 168 -20.92 4.61 18.31
CA GLY A 168 -22.36 4.44 18.51
C GLY A 168 -23.14 4.13 17.24
N VAL A 169 -22.55 3.41 16.27
CA VAL A 169 -23.27 2.96 15.06
C VAL A 169 -24.45 2.06 15.44
N LYS A 170 -25.51 2.11 14.62
CA LYS A 170 -26.76 1.40 14.89
C LYS A 170 -26.59 -0.10 15.05
N SER A 171 -25.80 -0.72 14.18
CA SER A 171 -25.59 -2.17 14.17
C SER A 171 -24.32 -2.52 13.42
N ILE A 172 -23.72 -3.67 13.83
CA ILE A 172 -22.57 -4.26 13.16
C ILE A 172 -22.94 -5.72 12.84
N PHE A 173 -22.96 -6.05 11.56
CA PHE A 173 -23.14 -7.43 11.09
C PHE A 173 -21.77 -8.05 10.84
N ILE A 174 -21.52 -9.19 11.44
CA ILE A 174 -20.26 -9.92 11.31
C ILE A 174 -20.54 -11.21 10.55
N GLY A 175 -19.85 -11.39 9.40
CA GLY A 175 -20.04 -12.54 8.54
C GLY A 175 -18.73 -13.28 8.25
N GLY A 176 -18.88 -14.38 7.48
CA GLY A 176 -17.75 -15.20 7.07
C GLY A 176 -17.06 -15.90 8.25
N ARG A 177 -15.80 -16.31 8.04
CA ARG A 177 -15.02 -17.04 9.07
C ARG A 177 -14.87 -16.25 10.39
N MET A 178 -14.91 -14.92 10.31
CA MET A 178 -14.81 -14.06 11.48
C MET A 178 -15.99 -14.24 12.43
N ALA A 179 -17.20 -14.53 11.94
CA ALA A 179 -18.38 -14.75 12.75
C ALA A 179 -18.19 -15.92 13.71
N ASN A 180 -17.53 -17.01 13.30
CA ASN A 180 -17.26 -18.17 14.14
C ASN A 180 -16.50 -17.80 15.41
N SER A 181 -15.52 -16.90 15.32
CA SER A 181 -14.74 -16.45 16.48
C SER A 181 -15.60 -15.68 17.49
N PHE A 182 -16.57 -14.89 17.02
CA PHE A 182 -17.51 -14.19 17.89
C PHE A 182 -18.50 -15.13 18.56
N ILE A 183 -19.03 -16.11 17.80
CA ILE A 183 -19.94 -17.16 18.33
C ILE A 183 -19.23 -17.97 19.42
N MET A 184 -17.99 -18.42 19.15
CA MET A 184 -17.20 -19.17 20.12
C MET A 184 -16.93 -18.36 21.40
N ALA A 185 -16.58 -17.07 21.26
CA ALA A 185 -16.35 -16.20 22.40
C ALA A 185 -17.62 -15.97 23.23
N GLN A 186 -18.78 -15.88 22.59
CA GLN A 186 -20.07 -15.77 23.28
C GLN A 186 -20.38 -17.05 24.06
N GLN A 187 -20.23 -18.22 23.46
CA GLN A 187 -20.44 -19.52 24.10
C GLN A 187 -19.53 -19.71 25.32
N GLN A 188 -18.23 -19.35 25.19
CA GLN A 188 -17.30 -19.39 26.33
C GLN A 188 -17.73 -18.47 27.46
N LYS A 189 -18.23 -17.27 27.16
CA LYS A 189 -18.73 -16.34 28.16
C LYS A 189 -19.96 -16.87 28.88
N GLU A 190 -20.83 -17.59 28.21
CA GLU A 190 -22.00 -18.24 28.84
C GLU A 190 -21.61 -19.39 29.75
N LEU A 191 -20.61 -20.19 29.37
CA LEU A 191 -20.06 -21.26 30.19
C LEU A 191 -19.34 -20.76 31.47
N LEU A 192 -18.83 -19.52 31.43
CA LEU A 192 -18.13 -18.90 32.57
C LEU A 192 -19.05 -18.09 33.51
N LYS A 193 -20.37 -18.03 33.23
CA LYS A 193 -21.31 -17.44 34.20
C LYS A 193 -21.36 -18.32 35.43
N PRO A 194 -21.20 -17.75 36.63
CA PRO A 194 -21.37 -18.53 37.85
C PRO A 194 -22.79 -19.10 37.85
N PHE A 195 -22.91 -20.38 38.18
CA PHE A 195 -24.21 -21.00 38.45
C PHE A 195 -24.81 -20.17 39.59
N SER A 196 -25.87 -19.42 39.31
CA SER A 196 -26.70 -18.84 40.36
C SER A 196 -27.38 -20.00 41.07
N VAL A 197 -26.95 -20.25 42.30
CA VAL A 197 -27.61 -21.17 43.24
C VAL A 197 -28.93 -20.56 43.69
#